data_e263ca2d46f84587ed4f45c4b5e98de4
#
_entry.id   e263ca2d46f84587ed4f45c4b5e98de4
#
_cell.length_a   1.000
_cell.length_b   1.000
_cell.length_c   1.000
_cell.angle_alpha   90.00
_cell.angle_beta   90.00
_cell.angle_gamma   90.00
#
_symmetry.space_group_name_H-M   'P 1'
#
loop_
_entity.id
_entity.type
_entity.pdbx_description
1 polymer ?
#
loop_
_entity_poly.entity_id
_entity_poly.type
_entity_poly.pdbx_seq_one_letter_code
_entity_poly.pdbx_strand_id
1 'polypeptide(L)'
;CLYCAMQAPEIYAGVEVSRGVDNTNFLVFLLAALGCLEIMASWIIERMGTEESLLHKKVVIPGLFCCFVLLAFLRSGIKNSTSWVCLEYIGSGQAADYKEQMELQTSILTDERVKNAVIPFINDEQGPLMSMPATDDPGAWTNFVMSQFYGKDCVIAMPRSEWEEKRKGDGFY
;
A
#
# COMPACT_ATOMS: atom_id res chain seq x y z
N CYS A 1 25.57 -8.81 -2.49
CA CYS A 1 25.98 -7.63 -1.69
C CYS A 1 24.93 -6.52 -1.70
N LEU A 2 24.47 -6.04 -2.88
CA LEU A 2 23.50 -4.92 -2.95
C LEU A 2 22.18 -5.22 -2.20
N TYR A 3 21.59 -6.40 -2.43
CA TYR A 3 20.36 -6.82 -1.77
C TYR A 3 20.52 -6.90 -0.25
N CYS A 4 21.66 -7.42 0.24
CA CYS A 4 21.93 -7.46 1.68
C CYS A 4 22.07 -6.04 2.28
N ALA A 5 22.65 -5.10 1.51
CA ALA A 5 22.76 -3.71 1.95
C ALA A 5 21.39 -3.02 2.07
N MET A 6 20.42 -3.40 1.27
CA MET A 6 19.05 -2.86 1.35
C MET A 6 18.29 -3.32 2.60
N GLN A 7 18.64 -4.47 3.17
CA GLN A 7 18.07 -4.97 4.42
C GLN A 7 18.79 -4.41 5.67
N ALA A 8 19.93 -3.74 5.50
CA ALA A 8 20.73 -3.24 6.60
C ALA A 8 19.98 -2.25 7.51
N PRO A 9 19.18 -1.29 7.01
CA PRO A 9 18.45 -0.36 7.86
C PRO A 9 17.46 -1.05 8.78
N GLU A 10 16.75 -2.06 8.30
CA GLU A 10 15.79 -2.86 9.07
C GLU A 10 16.48 -3.66 10.17
N ILE A 11 17.55 -4.37 9.81
CA ILE A 11 18.34 -5.16 10.76
C ILE A 11 18.98 -4.25 11.81
N TYR A 12 19.48 -3.08 11.40
CA TYR A 12 20.15 -2.14 12.29
C TYR A 12 19.17 -1.43 13.25
N ALA A 13 18.02 -1.03 12.76
CA ALA A 13 17.01 -0.32 13.53
C ALA A 13 16.19 -1.24 14.44
N GLY A 14 16.14 -2.56 14.16
CA GLY A 14 15.32 -3.52 14.89
C GLY A 14 13.82 -3.21 14.82
N VAL A 15 13.40 -2.50 13.79
CA VAL A 15 12.00 -2.05 13.59
C VAL A 15 11.49 -2.64 12.28
N GLU A 16 10.25 -3.13 12.29
CA GLU A 16 9.58 -3.55 11.06
C GLU A 16 9.44 -2.35 10.11
N VAL A 17 9.96 -2.50 8.91
CA VAL A 17 9.80 -1.49 7.86
C VAL A 17 8.41 -1.50 7.28
N SER A 18 8.01 -0.38 6.71
CA SER A 18 6.72 -0.28 6.04
C SER A 18 6.65 -1.24 4.83
N ARG A 19 5.48 -1.77 4.53
CA ARG A 19 5.22 -2.63 3.37
C ARG A 19 5.69 -2.02 2.04
N GLY A 20 5.79 -0.70 1.96
CA GLY A 20 6.34 -0.01 0.78
C GLY A 20 7.83 -0.29 0.57
N VAL A 21 8.62 -0.38 1.63
CA VAL A 21 10.05 -0.72 1.56
C VAL A 21 10.24 -2.18 1.14
N ASP A 22 9.43 -3.10 1.69
CA ASP A 22 9.46 -4.52 1.30
C ASP A 22 9.16 -4.71 -0.19
N ASN A 23 8.15 -4.01 -0.72
CA ASN A 23 7.83 -4.05 -2.15
C ASN A 23 8.98 -3.54 -3.01
N THR A 24 9.66 -2.48 -2.58
CA THR A 24 10.83 -1.93 -3.29
C THR A 24 11.98 -2.92 -3.26
N ASN A 25 12.27 -3.52 -2.11
CA ASN A 25 13.30 -4.54 -1.94
C ASN A 25 13.01 -5.76 -2.83
N PHE A 26 11.76 -6.20 -2.89
CA PHE A 26 11.33 -7.29 -3.76
C PHE A 26 11.52 -6.96 -5.25
N LEU A 27 11.18 -5.75 -5.68
CA LEU A 27 11.38 -5.31 -7.06
C LEU A 27 12.86 -5.31 -7.45
N VAL A 28 13.73 -4.80 -6.59
CA VAL A 28 15.19 -4.80 -6.83
C VAL A 28 15.73 -6.24 -6.87
N PHE A 29 15.25 -7.11 -5.99
CA PHE A 29 15.60 -8.54 -6.03
C PHE A 29 15.19 -9.16 -7.37
N LEU A 30 13.97 -8.90 -7.84
CA LEU A 30 13.47 -9.43 -9.12
C LEU A 30 14.33 -8.96 -10.30
N LEU A 31 14.66 -7.68 -10.34
CA LEU A 31 15.52 -7.11 -11.39
C LEU A 31 16.94 -7.72 -11.36
N ALA A 32 17.51 -7.89 -10.18
CA ALA A 32 18.80 -8.54 -10.01
C ALA A 32 18.78 -10.01 -10.45
N ALA A 33 17.72 -10.74 -10.10
CA ALA A 33 17.53 -12.12 -10.51
C ALA A 33 17.39 -12.26 -12.04
N LEU A 34 16.61 -11.39 -12.68
CA LEU A 34 16.47 -11.35 -14.13
C LEU A 34 17.82 -11.06 -14.82
N GLY A 35 18.59 -10.08 -14.31
CA GLY A 35 19.93 -9.80 -14.82
C GLY A 35 20.89 -10.99 -14.68
N CYS A 36 20.86 -11.70 -13.56
CA CYS A 36 21.63 -12.93 -13.37
C CYS A 36 21.21 -14.02 -14.37
N LEU A 37 19.91 -14.18 -14.61
CA LEU A 37 19.40 -15.15 -15.59
C LEU A 37 19.85 -14.81 -17.01
N GLU A 38 19.84 -13.53 -17.40
CA GLU A 38 20.37 -13.07 -18.70
C GLU A 38 21.84 -13.38 -18.86
N ILE A 39 22.65 -13.07 -17.85
CA ILE A 39 24.11 -13.35 -17.89
C ILE A 39 24.35 -14.86 -17.96
N MET A 40 23.64 -15.65 -17.18
CA MET A 40 23.76 -17.12 -17.22
C MET A 40 23.33 -17.69 -18.57
N ALA A 41 22.22 -17.21 -19.13
CA ALA A 41 21.75 -17.63 -20.44
C ALA A 41 22.78 -17.30 -21.53
N SER A 42 23.33 -16.09 -21.54
CA SER A 42 24.36 -15.65 -22.48
C SER A 42 25.62 -16.50 -22.36
N TRP A 43 26.06 -16.78 -21.14
CA TRP A 43 27.23 -17.63 -20.88
C TRP A 43 27.05 -19.07 -21.36
N ILE A 44 25.83 -19.65 -21.14
CA ILE A 44 25.49 -21.01 -21.62
C ILE A 44 25.48 -21.04 -23.14
N ILE A 45 24.90 -20.02 -23.78
CA ILE A 45 24.85 -19.89 -25.25
C ILE A 45 26.25 -19.86 -25.84
N GLU A 46 27.11 -19.00 -25.30
CA GLU A 46 28.50 -18.84 -25.76
C GLU A 46 29.29 -20.13 -25.60
N ARG A 47 29.07 -20.90 -24.53
CA ARG A 47 29.81 -22.13 -24.25
C ARG A 47 29.32 -23.34 -25.06
N MET A 48 28.07 -23.34 -25.50
CA MET A 48 27.48 -24.47 -26.24
C MET A 48 27.80 -24.46 -27.73
N GLY A 49 28.27 -23.35 -28.32
CA GLY A 49 28.80 -23.26 -29.69
C GLY A 49 27.90 -23.82 -30.79
N THR A 50 26.58 -23.71 -30.65
CA THR A 50 25.62 -24.47 -31.44
C THR A 50 24.87 -23.60 -32.46
N GLU A 51 24.51 -24.22 -33.59
CA GLU A 51 23.72 -23.62 -34.67
C GLU A 51 22.40 -23.00 -34.15
N GLU A 52 22.10 -21.79 -34.61
CA GLU A 52 21.02 -20.89 -34.17
C GLU A 52 19.63 -21.55 -33.99
N SER A 53 19.28 -22.52 -34.78
CA SER A 53 17.93 -23.14 -34.77
C SER A 53 17.71 -24.11 -33.59
N LEU A 54 18.74 -24.81 -33.14
CA LEU A 54 18.69 -25.75 -32.01
C LEU A 54 18.70 -25.01 -30.66
N LEU A 55 19.37 -23.86 -30.62
CA LEU A 55 19.45 -23.02 -29.46
C LEU A 55 18.10 -22.43 -29.07
N HIS A 56 17.32 -21.94 -30.06
CA HIS A 56 15.98 -21.39 -29.85
C HIS A 56 15.04 -22.39 -29.16
N LYS A 57 15.06 -23.64 -29.59
CA LYS A 57 14.17 -24.67 -29.02
C LYS A 57 14.65 -25.19 -27.67
N LYS A 58 15.96 -25.35 -27.46
CA LYS A 58 16.51 -25.96 -26.23
C LYS A 58 16.66 -24.99 -25.04
N VAL A 59 16.77 -23.69 -25.29
CA VAL A 59 16.98 -22.69 -24.24
C VAL A 59 15.72 -21.83 -24.02
N VAL A 60 15.10 -21.36 -25.09
CA VAL A 60 13.92 -20.51 -25.02
C VAL A 60 12.70 -21.24 -24.43
N ILE A 61 12.47 -22.48 -24.81
CA ILE A 61 11.33 -23.25 -24.29
C ILE A 61 11.46 -23.55 -22.80
N PRO A 62 12.61 -24.09 -22.29
CA PRO A 62 12.80 -24.26 -20.85
C PRO A 62 12.81 -22.94 -20.08
N GLY A 63 13.37 -21.88 -20.66
CA GLY A 63 13.35 -20.54 -20.07
C GLY A 63 11.94 -20.00 -19.89
N LEU A 64 11.11 -20.08 -20.93
CA LEU A 64 9.68 -19.74 -20.87
C LEU A 64 8.93 -20.62 -19.86
N PHE A 65 9.23 -21.91 -19.79
CA PHE A 65 8.65 -22.81 -18.81
C PHE A 65 9.05 -22.44 -17.39
N CYS A 66 10.32 -22.12 -17.12
CA CYS A 66 10.78 -21.61 -15.83
C CYS A 66 10.09 -20.31 -15.46
N CYS A 67 9.98 -19.36 -16.39
CA CYS A 67 9.23 -18.11 -16.18
C CYS A 67 7.76 -18.39 -15.86
N PHE A 68 7.13 -19.32 -16.56
CA PHE A 68 5.73 -19.67 -16.29
C PHE A 68 5.55 -20.33 -14.92
N VAL A 69 6.46 -21.20 -14.52
CA VAL A 69 6.49 -21.82 -13.19
C VAL A 69 6.72 -20.77 -12.10
N LEU A 70 7.68 -19.87 -12.29
CA LEU A 70 7.92 -18.74 -11.40
C LEU A 70 6.68 -17.85 -11.26
N LEU A 71 6.02 -17.51 -12.37
CA LEU A 71 4.77 -16.74 -12.35
C LEU A 71 3.63 -17.49 -11.65
N ALA A 72 3.56 -18.82 -11.80
CA ALA A 72 2.58 -19.64 -11.09
C ALA A 72 2.83 -19.67 -9.57
N PHE A 73 4.09 -19.76 -9.15
CA PHE A 73 4.46 -19.64 -7.73
C PHE A 73 4.25 -18.21 -7.18
N LEU A 74 4.47 -17.18 -8.00
CA LEU A 74 4.21 -15.79 -7.64
C LEU A 74 2.72 -15.46 -7.57
N ARG A 75 1.83 -16.28 -8.13
CA ARG A 75 0.38 -16.07 -8.09
C ARG A 75 -0.16 -15.93 -6.67
N SER A 76 0.39 -16.64 -5.71
CA SER A 76 0.07 -16.49 -4.29
C SER A 76 0.52 -15.12 -3.75
N GLY A 77 1.68 -14.64 -4.20
CA GLY A 77 2.19 -13.31 -3.84
C GLY A 77 1.47 -12.16 -4.56
N ILE A 78 0.97 -12.39 -5.78
CA ILE A 78 0.26 -11.35 -6.54
C ILE A 78 -1.03 -10.93 -5.83
N LYS A 79 -1.81 -11.89 -5.29
CA LYS A 79 -3.05 -11.59 -4.56
C LYS A 79 -2.82 -10.78 -3.27
N ASN A 80 -1.65 -10.94 -2.66
CA ASN A 80 -1.26 -10.20 -1.46
C ASN A 80 -0.41 -8.95 -1.81
N SER A 81 -0.16 -8.70 -3.10
CA SER A 81 0.57 -7.51 -3.51
C SER A 81 -0.29 -6.26 -3.31
N THR A 82 0.36 -5.17 -2.94
CA THR A 82 -0.31 -3.85 -2.79
C THR A 82 -1.09 -3.47 -4.05
N SER A 83 -0.55 -3.78 -5.23
CA SER A 83 -1.21 -3.50 -6.52
C SER A 83 -2.53 -4.27 -6.68
N TRP A 84 -2.57 -5.55 -6.29
CA TRP A 84 -3.80 -6.34 -6.34
C TRP A 84 -4.83 -5.85 -5.34
N VAL A 85 -4.39 -5.59 -4.10
CA VAL A 85 -5.24 -5.02 -3.05
C VAL A 85 -5.83 -3.67 -3.48
N CYS A 86 -5.04 -2.81 -4.12
CA CYS A 86 -5.55 -1.54 -4.67
C CYS A 86 -6.57 -1.75 -5.80
N LEU A 87 -6.35 -2.72 -6.71
CA LEU A 87 -7.31 -3.04 -7.76
C LEU A 87 -8.63 -3.57 -7.20
N GLU A 88 -8.57 -4.46 -6.22
CA GLU A 88 -9.74 -4.99 -5.53
C GLU A 88 -10.49 -3.88 -4.77
N TYR A 89 -9.76 -3.00 -4.12
CA TYR A 89 -10.28 -1.84 -3.40
C TYR A 89 -11.01 -0.85 -4.32
N ILE A 90 -10.47 -0.61 -5.51
CA ILE A 90 -11.14 0.20 -6.55
C ILE A 90 -12.33 -0.55 -7.14
N GLY A 91 -12.17 -1.83 -7.46
CA GLY A 91 -13.20 -2.66 -8.09
C GLY A 91 -14.39 -2.97 -7.19
N SER A 92 -14.19 -3.05 -5.87
CA SER A 92 -15.26 -3.24 -4.88
C SER A 92 -16.06 -1.97 -4.58
N GLY A 93 -15.60 -0.80 -5.02
CA GLY A 93 -16.22 0.50 -4.71
C GLY A 93 -15.78 1.09 -3.37
N GLN A 94 -14.97 0.39 -2.57
CA GLN A 94 -14.47 0.87 -1.28
C GLN A 94 -13.68 2.18 -1.42
N ALA A 95 -12.93 2.34 -2.51
CA ALA A 95 -12.20 3.58 -2.78
C ALA A 95 -13.13 4.79 -2.96
N ALA A 96 -14.29 4.59 -3.58
CA ALA A 96 -15.29 5.64 -3.76
C ALA A 96 -15.96 5.99 -2.42
N ASP A 97 -16.31 4.98 -1.63
CA ASP A 97 -16.85 5.17 -0.28
C ASP A 97 -15.87 5.90 0.64
N TYR A 98 -14.60 5.51 0.62
CA TYR A 98 -13.54 6.21 1.36
C TYR A 98 -13.44 7.69 0.96
N LYS A 99 -13.48 7.97 -0.34
CA LYS A 99 -13.44 9.34 -0.85
C LYS A 99 -14.62 10.16 -0.32
N GLU A 100 -15.83 9.63 -0.35
CA GLU A 100 -17.02 10.31 0.17
C GLU A 100 -16.91 10.59 1.68
N GLN A 101 -16.42 9.63 2.45
CA GLN A 101 -16.17 9.81 3.88
C GLN A 101 -15.11 10.87 4.17
N MET A 102 -14.03 10.90 3.40
CA MET A 102 -12.97 11.91 3.51
C MET A 102 -13.46 13.30 3.11
N GLU A 103 -14.28 13.42 2.08
CA GLU A 103 -14.89 14.69 1.67
C GLU A 103 -15.80 15.23 2.76
N LEU A 104 -16.60 14.36 3.41
CA LEU A 104 -17.43 14.73 4.55
C LEU A 104 -16.60 15.24 5.73
N GLN A 105 -15.56 14.50 6.15
CA GLN A 105 -14.66 14.95 7.22
C GLN A 105 -13.97 16.27 6.87
N THR A 106 -13.48 16.40 5.64
CA THR A 106 -12.81 17.63 5.17
C THR A 106 -13.76 18.81 5.19
N SER A 107 -15.03 18.64 4.80
CA SER A 107 -16.03 19.69 4.83
C SER A 107 -16.29 20.23 6.24
N ILE A 108 -16.29 19.37 7.25
CA ILE A 108 -16.43 19.74 8.66
C ILE A 108 -15.19 20.45 9.17
N LEU A 109 -14.02 19.91 8.83
CA LEU A 109 -12.73 20.45 9.27
C LEU A 109 -12.40 21.82 8.64
N THR A 110 -12.86 22.08 7.43
CA THR A 110 -12.63 23.36 6.74
C THR A 110 -13.66 24.44 7.09
N ASP A 111 -14.76 24.10 7.75
CA ASP A 111 -15.76 25.12 8.17
C ASP A 111 -15.21 25.98 9.33
N GLU A 112 -14.87 27.24 9.05
CA GLU A 112 -14.31 28.17 10.02
C GLU A 112 -15.21 28.45 11.24
N ARG A 113 -16.52 28.22 11.12
CA ARG A 113 -17.47 28.41 12.20
C ARG A 113 -17.36 27.35 13.29
N VAL A 114 -16.85 26.17 12.93
CA VAL A 114 -16.70 25.02 13.82
C VAL A 114 -15.33 25.09 14.48
N LYS A 115 -15.27 25.39 15.77
CA LYS A 115 -14.02 25.44 16.55
C LYS A 115 -13.68 24.06 17.13
N ASN A 116 -14.67 23.37 17.65
CA ASN A 116 -14.53 21.99 18.15
C ASN A 116 -15.15 21.03 17.13
N ALA A 117 -14.31 20.42 16.30
CA ALA A 117 -14.79 19.58 15.23
C ALA A 117 -15.03 18.14 15.72
N VAL A 118 -16.24 17.65 15.50
CA VAL A 118 -16.63 16.26 15.74
C VAL A 118 -16.87 15.60 14.40
N ILE A 119 -16.00 14.65 14.04
CA ILE A 119 -16.04 13.97 12.75
C ILE A 119 -16.48 12.50 12.92
N PRO A 120 -17.18 11.91 11.93
CA PRO A 120 -17.48 10.48 11.97
C PRO A 120 -16.22 9.65 11.75
N PHE A 121 -16.12 8.48 12.38
CA PHE A 121 -15.08 7.51 12.03
C PHE A 121 -15.17 7.12 10.55
N ILE A 122 -14.03 6.90 9.96
CA ILE A 122 -13.93 6.20 8.69
C ILE A 122 -14.08 4.70 8.96
N ASN A 123 -14.77 3.97 8.09
CA ASN A 123 -14.97 2.54 8.22
C ASN A 123 -13.64 1.79 8.33
N ASP A 124 -13.53 0.85 9.28
CA ASP A 124 -12.30 0.12 9.58
C ASP A 124 -11.79 -0.75 8.41
N GLU A 125 -12.64 -1.06 7.45
CA GLU A 125 -12.31 -1.88 6.28
C GLU A 125 -11.49 -1.15 5.20
N GLN A 126 -11.16 0.12 5.42
CA GLN A 126 -10.43 0.99 4.47
C GLN A 126 -8.91 0.74 4.43
N GLY A 127 -8.45 -0.38 4.96
CA GLY A 127 -7.08 -0.80 5.24
C GLY A 127 -5.92 -0.21 4.46
N PRO A 128 -5.87 -0.24 3.10
CA PRO A 128 -4.66 0.18 2.39
C PRO A 128 -4.45 1.70 2.33
N LEU A 129 -5.50 2.52 2.49
CA LEU A 129 -5.40 3.98 2.38
C LEU A 129 -5.31 4.68 3.74
N MET A 130 -5.59 3.98 4.82
CA MET A 130 -5.69 4.57 6.14
C MET A 130 -4.56 4.10 7.05
N SER A 131 -3.62 4.99 7.38
CA SER A 131 -2.52 4.61 8.27
C SER A 131 -2.68 5.13 9.71
N MET A 132 -3.41 6.21 9.92
CA MET A 132 -3.60 6.80 11.25
C MET A 132 -4.96 7.50 11.32
N PRO A 133 -6.04 6.78 11.63
CA PRO A 133 -7.38 7.38 11.73
C PRO A 133 -7.47 8.34 12.92
N ALA A 134 -8.40 9.30 12.82
CA ALA A 134 -8.81 10.08 13.96
C ALA A 134 -9.51 9.19 14.99
N THR A 135 -9.33 9.48 16.27
CA THR A 135 -9.85 8.71 17.40
C THR A 135 -10.82 9.54 18.25
N ASP A 136 -11.43 8.92 19.23
CA ASP A 136 -12.26 9.57 20.23
C ASP A 136 -11.45 10.35 21.30
N ASP A 137 -10.14 10.09 21.37
CA ASP A 137 -9.24 10.79 22.30
C ASP A 137 -8.72 12.11 21.67
N PRO A 138 -9.10 13.28 22.21
CA PRO A 138 -8.61 14.56 21.72
C PRO A 138 -7.09 14.73 21.85
N GLY A 139 -6.45 13.98 22.77
CA GLY A 139 -5.01 13.99 22.97
C GLY A 139 -4.23 13.07 22.00
N ALA A 140 -4.93 12.28 21.20
CA ALA A 140 -4.29 11.43 20.21
C ALA A 140 -3.50 12.27 19.19
N TRP A 141 -2.33 11.77 18.80
CA TRP A 141 -1.43 12.50 17.90
C TRP A 141 -2.11 12.93 16.59
N THR A 142 -2.90 12.06 15.98
CA THR A 142 -3.62 12.36 14.73
C THR A 142 -4.62 13.51 14.93
N ASN A 143 -5.41 13.47 16.01
CA ASN A 143 -6.39 14.50 16.33
C ASN A 143 -5.71 15.85 16.61
N PHE A 144 -4.60 15.82 17.34
CA PHE A 144 -3.79 17.00 17.59
C PHE A 144 -3.24 17.61 16.29
N VAL A 145 -2.66 16.78 15.42
CA VAL A 145 -2.14 17.26 14.12
C VAL A 145 -3.26 17.84 13.24
N MET A 146 -4.42 17.18 13.20
CA MET A 146 -5.59 17.70 12.47
C MET A 146 -6.06 19.03 13.04
N SER A 147 -6.13 19.19 14.38
CA SER A 147 -6.53 20.45 14.99
C SER A 147 -5.59 21.58 14.62
N GLN A 148 -4.28 21.34 14.65
CA GLN A 148 -3.29 22.36 14.25
C GLN A 148 -3.37 22.71 12.76
N PHE A 149 -3.54 21.69 11.90
CA PHE A 149 -3.57 21.90 10.47
C PHE A 149 -4.81 22.69 10.00
N TYR A 150 -5.98 22.40 10.58
CA TYR A 150 -7.26 23.05 10.22
C TYR A 150 -7.60 24.25 11.13
N GLY A 151 -6.73 24.61 12.07
CA GLY A 151 -6.95 25.74 12.99
C GLY A 151 -8.14 25.51 13.93
N LYS A 152 -8.34 24.29 14.39
CA LYS A 152 -9.38 23.89 15.34
C LYS A 152 -8.85 23.89 16.77
N ASP A 153 -9.71 24.21 17.73
CA ASP A 153 -9.38 24.10 19.15
C ASP A 153 -9.30 22.61 19.58
N CYS A 154 -10.18 21.78 19.03
CA CYS A 154 -10.26 20.35 19.29
C CYS A 154 -10.80 19.62 18.08
N VAL A 155 -10.26 18.42 17.82
CA VAL A 155 -10.80 17.45 16.85
C VAL A 155 -10.98 16.11 17.57
N ILE A 156 -12.17 15.53 17.48
CA ILE A 156 -12.46 14.18 17.96
C ILE A 156 -13.26 13.42 16.90
N ALA A 157 -13.12 12.12 16.88
CA ALA A 157 -13.91 11.26 16.01
C ALA A 157 -14.86 10.38 16.84
N MET A 158 -16.01 10.04 16.29
CA MET A 158 -16.99 9.17 16.93
C MET A 158 -17.64 8.20 15.93
N PRO A 159 -18.29 7.12 16.42
CA PRO A 159 -19.04 6.23 15.55
C PRO A 159 -20.05 6.96 14.67
N ARG A 160 -20.12 6.57 13.40
CA ARG A 160 -20.97 7.24 12.40
C ARG A 160 -22.45 7.29 12.81
N SER A 161 -22.96 6.20 13.41
CA SER A 161 -24.34 6.14 13.91
C SER A 161 -24.62 7.21 14.95
N GLU A 162 -23.75 7.37 15.93
CA GLU A 162 -23.88 8.38 16.98
C GLU A 162 -23.72 9.80 16.43
N TRP A 163 -22.83 9.97 15.45
CA TRP A 163 -22.63 11.26 14.79
C TRP A 163 -23.85 11.70 14.01
N GLU A 164 -24.50 10.77 13.27
CA GLU A 164 -25.73 11.04 12.53
C GLU A 164 -26.92 11.36 13.45
N GLU A 165 -27.03 10.69 14.59
CA GLU A 165 -28.06 10.98 15.59
C GLU A 165 -27.88 12.38 16.20
N LYS A 166 -26.66 12.71 16.61
CA LYS A 166 -26.34 14.04 17.14
C LYS A 166 -26.56 15.14 16.12
N ARG A 167 -26.19 14.92 14.86
CA ARG A 167 -26.42 15.88 13.77
C ARG A 167 -27.91 16.16 13.53
N LYS A 168 -28.78 15.17 13.75
CA LYS A 168 -30.26 15.34 13.60
C LYS A 168 -30.89 16.01 14.80
N GLY A 169 -30.34 15.84 16.00
CA GLY A 169 -30.91 16.31 17.25
C GLY A 169 -30.53 17.74 17.65
N ASP A 170 -29.27 18.06 17.57
CA ASP A 170 -28.72 19.40 17.88
C ASP A 170 -28.07 19.94 16.60
N GLY A 171 -28.58 21.03 16.06
CA GLY A 171 -27.91 21.70 14.98
C GLY A 171 -26.44 21.96 15.34
N PHE A 172 -25.55 21.07 14.93
CA PHE A 172 -24.10 21.02 15.21
C PHE A 172 -23.32 22.19 14.57
N TYR A 173 -24.03 23.26 14.19
CA TYR A 173 -23.44 24.45 13.58
C TYR A 173 -23.95 25.73 14.28
#